data_09f7423e8868398404221346042a7a48
#
_entry.id   09f7423e8868398404221346042a7a48
#
_cell.length_a   1.000
_cell.length_b   1.000
_cell.length_c   1.000
_cell.angle_alpha   90.00
_cell.angle_beta   90.00
_cell.angle_gamma   90.00
#
_symmetry.space_group_name_H-M   'P 1'
#
loop_
_entity.id
_entity.type
_entity.pdbx_description
1 polymer ?
#
loop_
_entity_poly.entity_id
_entity_poly.type
_entity_poly.pdbx_seq_one_letter_code
_entity_poly.pdbx_strand_id
1 'polypeptide(L)'
;MMTKTESLEKMREKGAYDAQQLQSKAAAGTVTQTEIIDEEIAVPAFDPKKDYSAWPVNSPVSDEDQVWLLLQPHNAANYEGRPSTLRALWGLAHTKNPAKAKPFVAPYGTSGMYMKDECILWTDGKVYVSVADNNVYTPAEYAQNWKLVE
;
A
#
# COMPACT_ATOMS: atom_id res chain seq x y z
N MET A 1 38.21 -4.89 -5.46
CA MET A 1 37.16 -4.10 -6.16
C MET A 1 36.08 -5.04 -6.67
N MET A 2 34.79 -4.70 -6.40
CA MET A 2 33.70 -5.50 -6.93
C MET A 2 33.49 -5.27 -8.42
N THR A 3 33.20 -6.34 -9.15
CA THR A 3 32.77 -6.24 -10.54
C THR A 3 31.35 -5.66 -10.60
N LYS A 4 30.92 -5.21 -11.77
CA LYS A 4 29.55 -4.71 -11.99
C LYS A 4 28.51 -5.80 -11.69
N THR A 5 28.78 -7.05 -12.06
CA THR A 5 27.90 -8.19 -11.80
C THR A 5 27.78 -8.46 -10.30
N GLU A 6 28.89 -8.45 -9.56
CA GLU A 6 28.89 -8.63 -8.11
C GLU A 6 28.12 -7.53 -7.41
N SER A 7 28.25 -6.27 -7.84
CA SER A 7 27.50 -5.16 -7.30
C SER A 7 26.00 -5.32 -7.51
N LEU A 8 25.56 -5.76 -8.69
CA LEU A 8 24.15 -6.01 -9.00
C LEU A 8 23.58 -7.14 -8.15
N GLU A 9 24.35 -8.23 -7.96
CA GLU A 9 23.92 -9.33 -7.10
C GLU A 9 23.73 -8.89 -5.66
N LYS A 10 24.65 -8.09 -5.12
CA LYS A 10 24.52 -7.55 -3.76
C LYS A 10 23.32 -6.62 -3.62
N MET A 11 23.02 -5.81 -4.63
CA MET A 11 21.82 -4.96 -4.63
C MET A 11 20.56 -5.78 -4.63
N ARG A 12 20.49 -6.88 -5.37
CA ARG A 12 19.33 -7.79 -5.37
C ARG A 12 19.16 -8.49 -4.02
N GLU A 13 20.26 -8.95 -3.43
CA GLU A 13 20.23 -9.58 -2.11
C GLU A 13 19.73 -8.62 -1.03
N LYS A 14 20.20 -7.38 -1.06
CA LYS A 14 19.75 -6.35 -0.15
C LYS A 14 18.27 -6.03 -0.34
N GLY A 15 17.81 -5.90 -1.59
CA GLY A 15 16.41 -5.65 -1.91
C GLY A 15 15.50 -6.76 -1.40
N ALA A 16 15.87 -8.02 -1.59
CA ALA A 16 15.13 -9.17 -1.10
C ALA A 16 15.12 -9.23 0.43
N TYR A 17 16.22 -8.90 1.07
CA TYR A 17 16.32 -8.82 2.53
C TYR A 17 15.40 -7.71 3.08
N ASP A 18 15.46 -6.51 2.51
CA ASP A 18 14.63 -5.38 2.94
C ASP A 18 13.14 -5.70 2.78
N ALA A 19 12.74 -6.34 1.67
CA ALA A 19 11.36 -6.76 1.43
C ALA A 19 10.91 -7.79 2.48
N GLN A 20 11.75 -8.75 2.82
CA GLN A 20 11.45 -9.77 3.82
C GLN A 20 11.31 -9.16 5.23
N GLN A 21 12.19 -8.22 5.58
CA GLN A 21 12.10 -7.53 6.86
C GLN A 21 10.82 -6.73 6.99
N LEU A 22 10.45 -5.99 5.94
CA LEU A 22 9.23 -5.21 5.92
C LEU A 22 8.00 -6.11 6.00
N GLN A 23 7.97 -7.23 5.27
CA GLN A 23 6.90 -8.22 5.33
C GLN A 23 6.74 -8.78 6.74
N SER A 24 7.84 -9.14 7.39
CA SER A 24 7.82 -9.69 8.73
C SER A 24 7.28 -8.69 9.75
N LYS A 25 7.69 -7.43 9.66
CA LYS A 25 7.20 -6.35 10.52
C LYS A 25 5.71 -6.07 10.28
N ALA A 26 5.27 -6.07 9.04
CA ALA A 26 3.87 -5.86 8.69
C ALA A 26 2.99 -7.00 9.24
N ALA A 27 3.43 -8.25 9.09
CA ALA A 27 2.74 -9.42 9.62
C ALA A 27 2.66 -9.40 11.15
N ALA A 28 3.71 -8.93 11.81
CA ALA A 28 3.76 -8.85 13.26
C ALA A 28 3.01 -7.64 13.83
N GLY A 29 2.57 -6.70 12.99
CA GLY A 29 1.90 -5.48 13.41
C GLY A 29 2.83 -4.48 14.09
N THR A 30 4.14 -4.56 13.84
CA THR A 30 5.16 -3.68 14.44
C THR A 30 5.50 -2.47 13.57
N VAL A 31 4.86 -2.35 12.42
CA VAL A 31 5.03 -1.22 11.50
C VAL A 31 3.66 -0.68 11.10
N THR A 32 3.53 0.64 10.97
CA THR A 32 2.28 1.27 10.52
C THR A 32 2.17 1.26 8.99
N GLN A 33 0.97 1.49 8.48
CA GLN A 33 0.77 1.63 7.03
C GLN A 33 1.56 2.82 6.48
N THR A 34 1.65 3.91 7.23
CA THR A 34 2.48 5.07 6.86
C THR A 34 3.94 4.67 6.71
N GLU A 35 4.48 3.90 7.65
CA GLU A 35 5.87 3.42 7.58
C GLU A 35 6.09 2.47 6.40
N ILE A 36 5.12 1.60 6.10
CA ILE A 36 5.20 0.72 4.92
C ILE A 36 5.28 1.55 3.64
N ILE A 37 4.45 2.57 3.51
CA ILE A 37 4.46 3.44 2.32
C ILE A 37 5.74 4.27 2.26
N ASP A 38 6.26 4.73 3.39
CA ASP A 38 7.55 5.43 3.43
C ASP A 38 8.69 4.54 2.91
N GLU A 39 8.57 3.23 3.07
CA GLU A 39 9.53 2.23 2.59
C GLU A 39 9.03 1.49 1.34
N GLU A 40 8.16 2.11 0.53
CA GLU A 40 7.54 1.42 -0.61
C GLU A 40 8.53 0.90 -1.65
N ILE A 41 9.73 1.45 -1.70
CA ILE A 41 10.79 0.94 -2.58
C ILE A 41 11.15 -0.52 -2.24
N ALA A 42 10.96 -0.94 -0.98
CA ALA A 42 11.20 -2.30 -0.54
C ALA A 42 9.96 -3.20 -0.70
N VAL A 43 8.82 -2.65 -1.10
CA VAL A 43 7.57 -3.41 -1.30
C VAL A 43 7.63 -4.09 -2.66
N PRO A 44 7.49 -5.45 -2.72
CA PRO A 44 7.51 -6.14 -3.99
C PRO A 44 6.26 -5.83 -4.83
N ALA A 45 6.44 -5.81 -6.15
CA ALA A 45 5.31 -5.62 -7.05
C ALA A 45 4.37 -6.83 -7.01
N PHE A 46 3.07 -6.57 -7.14
CA PHE A 46 2.09 -7.64 -7.29
C PHE A 46 2.39 -8.48 -8.54
N ASP A 47 2.34 -9.80 -8.39
CA ASP A 47 2.52 -10.75 -9.50
C ASP A 47 1.23 -11.56 -9.66
N PRO A 48 0.51 -11.44 -10.80
CA PRO A 48 -0.75 -12.14 -11.01
C PRO A 48 -0.58 -13.66 -11.15
N LYS A 49 0.64 -14.15 -11.28
CA LYS A 49 0.94 -15.59 -11.41
C LYS A 49 1.49 -16.18 -10.12
N LYS A 50 1.68 -15.37 -9.09
CA LYS A 50 2.30 -15.81 -7.85
C LYS A 50 1.30 -16.45 -6.91
N ASP A 51 1.78 -17.48 -6.21
CA ASP A 51 1.04 -18.10 -5.11
C ASP A 51 1.36 -17.37 -3.80
N TYR A 52 0.38 -16.66 -3.27
CA TYR A 52 0.47 -15.93 -2.00
C TYR A 52 -0.12 -16.72 -0.83
N SER A 53 -0.45 -18.01 -1.03
CA SER A 53 -1.12 -18.80 0.01
C SER A 53 -0.25 -19.03 1.25
N ALA A 54 1.07 -18.98 1.10
CA ALA A 54 2.02 -19.13 2.21
C ALA A 54 2.46 -17.79 2.82
N TRP A 55 2.02 -16.67 2.25
CA TRP A 55 2.38 -15.35 2.76
C TRP A 55 1.52 -15.00 4.00
N PRO A 56 2.11 -14.36 5.00
CA PRO A 56 1.32 -13.94 6.16
C PRO A 56 0.36 -12.79 5.80
N VAL A 57 -0.74 -12.73 6.54
CA VAL A 57 -1.70 -11.61 6.45
C VAL A 57 -0.97 -10.29 6.71
N ASN A 58 -1.36 -9.23 6.03
CA ASN A 58 -0.78 -7.89 6.02
C ASN A 58 0.54 -7.77 5.25
N SER A 59 0.98 -8.81 4.55
CA SER A 59 2.13 -8.70 3.64
C SER A 59 1.84 -7.66 2.55
N PRO A 60 2.74 -6.68 2.34
CA PRO A 60 2.49 -5.63 1.36
C PRO A 60 2.93 -6.03 -0.06
N VAL A 61 2.17 -5.57 -1.05
CA VAL A 61 2.57 -5.56 -2.46
C VAL A 61 2.28 -4.19 -3.05
N SER A 62 2.98 -3.81 -4.10
CA SER A 62 2.71 -2.58 -4.85
C SER A 62 2.01 -2.91 -6.16
N ASP A 63 1.02 -2.12 -6.52
CA ASP A 63 0.33 -2.24 -7.80
C ASP A 63 -0.43 -0.94 -8.11
N GLU A 64 -0.36 -0.47 -9.36
CA GLU A 64 -1.04 0.74 -9.80
C GLU A 64 -0.72 1.97 -8.93
N ASP A 65 0.56 2.14 -8.56
CA ASP A 65 1.05 3.22 -7.69
C ASP A 65 0.44 3.23 -6.28
N GLN A 66 -0.16 2.13 -5.86
CA GLN A 66 -0.70 1.93 -4.52
C GLN A 66 0.04 0.81 -3.80
N VAL A 67 -0.08 0.79 -2.49
CA VAL A 67 0.39 -0.30 -1.66
C VAL A 67 -0.83 -1.05 -1.12
N TRP A 68 -0.84 -2.35 -1.30
CA TRP A 68 -1.93 -3.24 -0.89
C TRP A 68 -1.44 -4.24 0.14
N LEU A 69 -2.28 -4.56 1.10
CA LEU A 69 -1.97 -5.50 2.17
C LEU A 69 -2.79 -6.77 1.98
N LEU A 70 -2.13 -7.92 2.09
CA LEU A 70 -2.80 -9.22 1.93
C LEU A 70 -3.80 -9.44 3.06
N LEU A 71 -5.07 -9.57 2.74
CA LEU A 71 -6.14 -9.87 3.70
C LEU A 71 -6.38 -11.36 3.85
N GLN A 72 -6.38 -12.09 2.73
CA GLN A 72 -6.58 -13.53 2.71
C GLN A 72 -5.53 -14.19 1.83
N PRO A 73 -4.66 -15.04 2.41
CA PRO A 73 -3.68 -15.79 1.62
C PRO A 73 -4.38 -16.60 0.53
N HIS A 74 -3.84 -16.56 -0.68
CA HIS A 74 -4.44 -17.20 -1.86
C HIS A 74 -3.39 -17.35 -2.97
N ASN A 75 -3.72 -18.17 -3.96
CA ASN A 75 -2.91 -18.26 -5.18
C ASN A 75 -3.48 -17.30 -6.23
N ALA A 76 -2.74 -16.22 -6.54
CA ALA A 76 -3.20 -15.21 -7.49
C ALA A 76 -3.47 -15.78 -8.89
N ALA A 77 -2.78 -16.85 -9.27
CA ALA A 77 -2.99 -17.51 -10.56
C ALA A 77 -4.42 -18.09 -10.73
N ASN A 78 -5.14 -18.29 -9.63
CA ASN A 78 -6.51 -18.83 -9.64
C ASN A 78 -7.57 -17.73 -9.77
N TYR A 79 -7.17 -16.46 -9.82
CA TYR A 79 -8.09 -15.33 -9.89
C TYR A 79 -7.77 -14.45 -11.08
N GLU A 80 -8.81 -13.93 -11.75
CA GLU A 80 -8.66 -12.88 -12.74
C GLU A 80 -8.75 -11.55 -12.02
N GLY A 81 -7.78 -10.65 -12.27
CA GLY A 81 -7.78 -9.32 -11.69
C GLY A 81 -6.53 -9.03 -10.89
N ARG A 82 -6.58 -7.94 -10.15
CA ARG A 82 -5.47 -7.40 -9.39
C ARG A 82 -5.99 -6.83 -8.07
N PRO A 83 -5.13 -6.37 -7.15
CA PRO A 83 -5.59 -5.88 -5.85
C PRO A 83 -6.74 -4.88 -5.89
N SER A 84 -6.74 -3.97 -6.88
CA SER A 84 -7.81 -2.98 -7.01
C SER A 84 -9.17 -3.57 -7.37
N THR A 85 -9.21 -4.77 -7.94
CA THR A 85 -10.45 -5.46 -8.32
C THR A 85 -10.76 -6.66 -7.43
N LEU A 86 -9.84 -7.06 -6.56
CA LEU A 86 -9.97 -8.19 -5.65
C LEU A 86 -9.93 -7.70 -4.20
N ARG A 87 -10.84 -6.79 -3.86
CA ARG A 87 -10.84 -6.05 -2.59
C ARG A 87 -11.13 -6.93 -1.36
N ALA A 88 -11.71 -8.12 -1.55
CA ALA A 88 -11.87 -9.08 -0.47
C ALA A 88 -10.56 -9.79 -0.12
N LEU A 89 -9.59 -9.80 -1.03
CA LEU A 89 -8.29 -10.45 -0.84
C LEU A 89 -7.19 -9.46 -0.48
N TRP A 90 -7.34 -8.20 -0.86
CA TRP A 90 -6.35 -7.14 -0.69
C TRP A 90 -6.97 -5.89 -0.08
N GLY A 91 -6.35 -5.38 0.97
CA GLY A 91 -6.73 -4.11 1.60
C GLY A 91 -5.79 -2.98 1.16
N LEU A 92 -6.34 -1.80 0.96
CA LEU A 92 -5.56 -0.61 0.58
C LEU A 92 -4.83 -0.05 1.80
N ALA A 93 -3.53 0.20 1.66
CA ALA A 93 -2.76 0.92 2.67
C ALA A 93 -2.90 2.43 2.48
N HIS A 94 -3.04 3.16 3.57
CA HIS A 94 -3.09 4.62 3.59
C HIS A 94 -1.87 5.20 4.29
N THR A 95 -1.56 6.46 4.02
CA THR A 95 -0.44 7.16 4.64
C THR A 95 -0.89 8.43 5.35
N LYS A 96 -0.21 8.76 6.44
CA LYS A 96 -0.35 10.05 7.12
C LYS A 96 0.77 11.02 6.72
N ASN A 97 1.64 10.60 5.81
CA ASN A 97 2.75 11.42 5.29
C ASN A 97 2.31 12.12 4.00
N PRO A 98 2.09 13.46 4.02
CA PRO A 98 1.64 14.19 2.83
C PRO A 98 2.61 14.07 1.65
N ALA A 99 3.91 13.91 1.91
CA ALA A 99 4.92 13.78 0.86
C ALA A 99 4.78 12.48 0.06
N LYS A 100 4.06 11.49 0.61
CA LYS A 100 3.84 10.18 0.02
C LYS A 100 2.37 9.92 -0.33
N ALA A 101 1.55 10.97 -0.31
CA ALA A 101 0.12 10.85 -0.58
C ALA A 101 -0.15 10.17 -1.92
N LYS A 102 -1.12 9.27 -1.92
CA LYS A 102 -1.51 8.48 -3.08
C LYS A 102 -2.90 8.89 -3.56
N PRO A 103 -3.25 8.64 -4.83
CA PRO A 103 -4.60 8.94 -5.32
C PRO A 103 -5.69 8.29 -4.46
N PHE A 104 -6.82 8.98 -4.36
CA PHE A 104 -8.01 8.47 -3.66
C PHE A 104 -8.49 7.16 -4.30
N VAL A 105 -8.80 6.18 -3.47
CA VAL A 105 -9.47 4.94 -3.90
C VAL A 105 -10.73 4.78 -3.04
N ALA A 106 -11.86 4.53 -3.70
CA ALA A 106 -13.12 4.34 -3.00
C ALA A 106 -13.05 3.12 -2.05
N PRO A 107 -13.57 3.25 -0.82
CA PRO A 107 -13.65 2.11 0.09
C PRO A 107 -14.49 0.97 -0.47
N TYR A 108 -14.18 -0.24 -0.02
CA TYR A 108 -14.96 -1.44 -0.30
C TYR A 108 -15.62 -1.87 1.02
N GLY A 109 -16.89 -1.54 1.19
CA GLY A 109 -17.57 -1.71 2.47
C GLY A 109 -16.86 -0.90 3.57
N THR A 110 -16.40 -1.56 4.62
CA THR A 110 -15.64 -0.93 5.71
C THR A 110 -14.12 -0.99 5.47
N SER A 111 -13.68 -1.66 4.40
CA SER A 111 -12.27 -1.76 4.06
C SER A 111 -11.82 -0.54 3.27
N GLY A 112 -10.73 0.09 3.69
CA GLY A 112 -10.13 1.21 2.98
C GLY A 112 -10.82 2.56 3.21
N MET A 113 -11.61 2.69 4.27
CA MET A 113 -12.12 4.00 4.71
C MET A 113 -10.94 4.84 5.20
N TYR A 114 -10.95 6.14 4.86
CA TYR A 114 -9.90 7.04 5.30
C TYR A 114 -10.14 7.45 6.74
N MET A 115 -9.10 7.30 7.56
CA MET A 115 -9.15 7.68 8.97
C MET A 115 -8.55 9.08 9.14
N LYS A 116 -8.79 9.69 10.28
CA LYS A 116 -8.25 11.00 10.60
C LYS A 116 -6.73 11.01 10.40
N ASP A 117 -6.23 12.07 9.79
CA ASP A 117 -4.83 12.35 9.45
C ASP A 117 -4.28 11.56 8.25
N GLU A 118 -5.04 10.65 7.67
CA GLU A 118 -4.65 10.00 6.42
C GLU A 118 -4.86 10.94 5.24
N CYS A 119 -3.94 10.92 4.29
CA CYS A 119 -3.91 11.87 3.17
C CYS A 119 -4.05 11.20 1.82
N ILE A 120 -4.51 12.02 0.87
CA ILE A 120 -4.66 11.62 -0.53
C ILE A 120 -4.08 12.68 -1.46
N LEU A 121 -3.68 12.24 -2.64
CA LEU A 121 -3.42 13.13 -3.78
C LEU A 121 -4.72 13.20 -4.60
N TRP A 122 -5.31 14.38 -4.68
CA TRP A 122 -6.57 14.55 -5.38
C TRP A 122 -6.35 14.90 -6.86
N THR A 123 -7.41 14.87 -7.63
CA THR A 123 -7.36 15.09 -9.10
C THR A 123 -6.94 16.50 -9.50
N ASP A 124 -6.97 17.45 -8.57
CA ASP A 124 -6.47 18.82 -8.78
C ASP A 124 -4.96 18.95 -8.58
N GLY A 125 -4.27 17.84 -8.30
CA GLY A 125 -2.83 17.83 -8.04
C GLY A 125 -2.45 18.25 -6.63
N LYS A 126 -3.43 18.48 -5.75
CA LYS A 126 -3.21 18.91 -4.38
C LYS A 126 -3.39 17.76 -3.41
N VAL A 127 -2.77 17.90 -2.24
CA VAL A 127 -2.86 16.91 -1.16
C VAL A 127 -3.89 17.36 -0.14
N TYR A 128 -4.76 16.44 0.25
CA TYR A 128 -5.77 16.65 1.28
C TYR A 128 -5.61 15.63 2.40
N VAL A 129 -5.89 16.06 3.62
CA VAL A 129 -5.87 15.19 4.80
C VAL A 129 -7.28 15.01 5.31
N SER A 130 -7.62 13.75 5.67
CA SER A 130 -8.92 13.44 6.28
C SER A 130 -8.96 14.02 7.70
N VAL A 131 -10.02 14.75 8.01
CA VAL A 131 -10.26 15.31 9.36
C VAL A 131 -11.27 14.47 10.14
N ALA A 132 -11.75 13.37 9.56
CA ALA A 132 -12.73 12.47 10.16
C ALA A 132 -12.28 11.02 10.04
N ASP A 133 -12.70 10.20 11.01
CA ASP A 133 -12.57 8.74 10.89
C ASP A 133 -13.70 8.19 10.03
N ASN A 134 -13.50 6.99 9.48
CA ASN A 134 -14.48 6.29 8.65
C ASN A 134 -14.96 7.16 7.47
N ASN A 135 -14.02 7.92 6.88
CA ASN A 135 -14.33 8.84 5.79
C ASN A 135 -14.40 8.05 4.47
N VAL A 136 -15.60 8.04 3.88
CA VAL A 136 -15.88 7.33 2.63
C VAL A 136 -16.05 8.28 1.43
N TYR A 137 -15.98 9.59 1.68
CA TYR A 137 -16.28 10.61 0.68
C TYR A 137 -15.00 11.15 0.04
N THR A 138 -15.13 11.59 -1.22
CA THR A 138 -14.09 12.38 -1.87
C THR A 138 -14.13 13.83 -1.39
N PRO A 139 -13.07 14.63 -1.60
CA PRO A 139 -13.13 16.07 -1.34
C PRO A 139 -14.24 16.80 -2.11
N ALA A 140 -14.61 16.30 -3.29
CA ALA A 140 -15.70 16.87 -4.08
C ALA A 140 -17.08 16.52 -3.50
N GLU A 141 -17.24 15.31 -2.95
CA GLU A 141 -18.52 14.86 -2.38
C GLU A 141 -18.81 15.48 -1.02
N TYR A 142 -17.78 15.61 -0.17
CA TYR A 142 -17.95 16.15 1.18
C TYR A 142 -16.67 16.87 1.62
N ALA A 143 -16.56 18.13 1.20
CA ALA A 143 -15.36 18.93 1.45
C ALA A 143 -15.06 19.14 2.94
N GLN A 144 -16.07 19.05 3.81
CA GLN A 144 -15.90 19.23 5.26
C GLN A 144 -15.04 18.13 5.91
N ASN A 145 -14.94 16.96 5.29
CA ASN A 145 -14.14 15.84 5.81
C ASN A 145 -12.67 15.94 5.38
N TRP A 146 -12.32 16.92 4.57
CA TRP A 146 -10.98 17.05 4.03
C TRP A 146 -10.40 18.44 4.26
N LYS A 147 -9.11 18.50 4.56
CA LYS A 147 -8.38 19.74 4.72
C LYS A 147 -7.22 19.78 3.73
N LEU A 148 -7.10 20.89 3.00
CA LEU A 148 -5.98 21.11 2.09
C LEU A 148 -4.67 21.18 2.86
N VAL A 149 -3.67 20.45 2.42
CA VAL A 149 -2.30 20.52 2.95
C VAL A 149 -1.56 21.59 2.15
N GLU A 150 -1.05 22.57 2.84
CA GLU A 150 -0.31 23.67 2.25
C GLU A 150 1.21 23.52 2.39
#